data_7140407490ee8b2d30a8b6a8739f337e
#
_entry.id   7140407490ee8b2d30a8b6a8739f337e
#
_cell.length_a   1.000
_cell.length_b   1.000
_cell.length_c   1.000
_cell.angle_alpha   90.00
_cell.angle_beta   90.00
_cell.angle_gamma   90.00
#
_symmetry.space_group_name_H-M   'P 1'
#
loop_
_entity.id
_entity.type
_entity.pdbx_description
1 polymer ?
#
loop_
_entity_poly.entity_id
_entity_poly.type
_entity_poly.pdbx_seq_one_letter_code
_entity_poly.pdbx_strand_id
1 'polypeptide(L)' 'MSAPPQNGPKIWPQADGAPVSCREKLKTLAENHTELAQVMQDAFEDAVLIGVDEAAMRAILADMVQGLRSPKRA' A
#
# COMPACT_ATOMS: atom_id res chain seq x y z
N MET A 1 -10.90 -17.47 3.11
CA MET A 1 -10.52 -16.17 2.57
C MET A 1 -9.48 -15.54 3.47
N SER A 2 -8.37 -15.14 2.91
CA SER A 2 -7.30 -14.58 3.72
C SER A 2 -7.48 -13.09 3.91
N ALA A 3 -7.26 -12.63 5.11
CA ALA A 3 -7.28 -11.21 5.39
C ALA A 3 -5.99 -10.56 4.87
N PRO A 4 -6.04 -9.29 4.50
CA PRO A 4 -4.81 -8.60 4.15
C PRO A 4 -3.90 -8.47 5.38
N PRO A 5 -2.60 -8.26 5.17
CA PRO A 5 -1.70 -8.07 6.30
C PRO A 5 -2.18 -6.93 7.18
N GLN A 6 -2.20 -7.19 8.50
CA GLN A 6 -2.64 -6.17 9.46
C GLN A 6 -1.52 -5.23 9.80
N ASN A 7 -0.30 -5.76 9.81
CA ASN A 7 0.87 -4.96 10.18
C ASN A 7 1.66 -4.65 8.92
N GLY A 8 2.02 -3.44 8.74
CA GLY A 8 2.88 -3.06 7.64
C GLY A 8 4.31 -3.48 7.89
N PRO A 9 5.25 -2.84 7.20
CA PRO A 9 6.66 -3.09 7.45
C PRO A 9 7.00 -2.81 8.91
N LYS A 10 7.99 -3.52 9.42
CA LYS A 10 8.48 -3.24 10.77
C LYS A 10 9.35 -2.01 10.80
N ILE A 11 9.96 -1.68 9.68
CA ILE A 11 10.85 -0.53 9.57
C ILE A 11 10.37 0.31 8.39
N TRP A 12 10.23 1.61 8.65
CA TRP A 12 9.90 2.60 7.61
C TRP A 12 11.14 3.45 7.41
N PRO A 13 11.93 3.17 6.38
CA PRO A 13 13.20 3.89 6.20
C PRO A 13 12.97 5.31 5.70
N GLN A 14 13.72 6.24 6.26
CA GLN A 14 13.76 7.60 5.75
C GLN A 14 14.72 7.67 4.56
N ALA A 15 14.75 8.80 3.88
CA ALA A 15 15.61 8.97 2.71
C ALA A 15 17.08 8.75 3.04
N ASP A 16 17.50 9.07 4.26
CA ASP A 16 18.87 8.86 4.69
C ASP A 16 19.14 7.43 5.18
N GLY A 17 18.14 6.56 5.12
CA GLY A 17 18.28 5.17 5.52
C GLY A 17 17.95 4.90 6.98
N ALA A 18 17.88 5.92 7.81
CA ALA A 18 17.53 5.73 9.23
C ALA A 18 16.03 5.44 9.35
N PRO A 19 15.63 4.57 10.28
CA PRO A 19 14.20 4.28 10.44
C PRO A 19 13.45 5.46 11.04
N VAL A 20 12.19 5.60 10.64
CA VAL A 20 11.29 6.52 11.33
C VAL A 20 11.13 5.99 12.76
N SER A 21 11.32 6.85 13.75
CA SER A 21 11.27 6.45 15.15
C SER A 21 10.19 7.17 15.96
N CYS A 22 9.60 8.22 15.42
CA CYS A 22 8.55 8.96 16.11
C CYS A 22 7.30 8.08 16.25
N ARG A 23 6.85 7.88 17.49
CA ARG A 23 5.70 7.01 17.76
C ARG A 23 4.45 7.44 17.02
N GLU A 24 4.17 8.76 17.00
CA GLU A 24 2.99 9.27 16.32
C GLU A 24 3.05 9.03 14.81
N LYS A 25 4.23 9.23 14.23
CA LYS A 25 4.41 8.99 12.80
C LYS A 25 4.26 7.51 12.47
N LEU A 26 4.82 6.65 13.32
CA LEU A 26 4.70 5.20 13.10
C LEU A 26 3.25 4.74 13.19
N LYS A 27 2.48 5.32 14.11
CA LYS A 27 1.06 4.98 14.22
C LYS A 27 0.32 5.37 12.94
N THR A 28 0.56 6.58 12.45
CA THR A 28 -0.08 7.04 11.21
C THR A 28 0.28 6.13 10.04
N LEU A 29 1.56 5.77 9.91
CA LEU A 29 1.99 4.91 8.82
C LEU A 29 1.34 3.54 8.88
N ALA A 30 1.27 2.97 10.08
CA ALA A 30 0.66 1.64 10.26
C ALA A 30 -0.84 1.67 9.94
N GLU A 31 -1.54 2.71 10.39
CA GLU A 31 -2.97 2.85 10.11
C GLU A 31 -3.22 3.01 8.62
N ASN A 32 -2.43 3.85 7.97
CA ASN A 32 -2.57 4.05 6.53
C ASN A 32 -2.30 2.76 5.77
N HIS A 33 -1.28 2.01 6.19
CA HIS A 33 -0.95 0.75 5.52
C HIS A 33 -2.11 -0.23 5.62
N THR A 34 -2.70 -0.36 6.81
CA THR A 34 -3.82 -1.27 7.01
C THR A 34 -5.02 -0.88 6.15
N GLU A 35 -5.36 0.41 6.13
CA GLU A 35 -6.49 0.89 5.34
C GLU A 35 -6.26 0.69 3.86
N LEU A 36 -5.06 1.02 3.39
CA LEU A 36 -4.73 0.89 1.98
C LEU A 36 -4.74 -0.57 1.55
N ALA A 37 -4.18 -1.45 2.38
CA ALA A 37 -4.17 -2.88 2.07
C ALA A 37 -5.59 -3.41 1.93
N GLN A 38 -6.50 -2.97 2.78
CA GLN A 38 -7.90 -3.42 2.71
C GLN A 38 -8.58 -2.94 1.43
N VAL A 39 -8.39 -1.66 1.10
CA VAL A 39 -9.00 -1.09 -0.11
C VAL A 39 -8.46 -1.79 -1.35
N MET A 40 -7.15 -2.03 -1.40
CA MET A 40 -6.53 -2.71 -2.54
C MET A 40 -7.04 -4.14 -2.68
N GLN A 41 -7.15 -4.86 -1.56
CA GLN A 41 -7.66 -6.22 -1.59
C GLN A 41 -9.10 -6.26 -2.08
N ASP A 42 -9.94 -5.36 -1.57
CA ASP A 42 -11.33 -5.31 -1.99
C ASP A 42 -11.46 -5.00 -3.48
N ALA A 43 -10.69 -4.04 -3.97
CA ALA A 43 -10.72 -3.67 -5.38
C ALA A 43 -10.25 -4.82 -6.27
N PHE A 44 -9.21 -5.53 -5.82
CA PHE A 44 -8.69 -6.68 -6.56
C PHE A 44 -9.75 -7.78 -6.64
N GLU A 45 -10.38 -8.11 -5.51
CA GLU A 45 -11.40 -9.15 -5.46
C GLU A 45 -12.58 -8.79 -6.35
N ASP A 46 -13.06 -7.56 -6.27
CA ASP A 46 -14.17 -7.10 -7.10
C ASP A 46 -13.85 -7.26 -8.59
N ALA A 47 -12.66 -6.87 -8.98
CA ALA A 47 -12.24 -6.94 -10.39
C ALA A 47 -12.23 -8.39 -10.86
N VAL A 48 -11.67 -9.28 -10.07
CA VAL A 48 -11.61 -10.71 -10.43
C VAL A 48 -12.99 -11.31 -10.54
N LEU A 49 -13.88 -10.97 -9.61
CA LEU A 49 -15.25 -11.49 -9.63
C LEU A 49 -16.05 -10.96 -10.82
N ILE A 50 -15.73 -9.75 -11.28
CA ILE A 50 -16.36 -9.16 -12.46
C ILE A 50 -15.82 -9.81 -13.75
N GLY A 51 -14.63 -10.38 -13.70
CA GLY A 51 -14.05 -11.06 -14.84
C GLY A 51 -12.74 -10.51 -15.32
N VAL A 52 -12.14 -9.59 -14.59
CA VAL A 52 -10.81 -9.08 -14.96
C VAL A 52 -9.76 -10.15 -14.64
N ASP A 53 -8.83 -10.34 -15.56
CA ASP A 53 -7.71 -11.25 -15.37
C ASP A 53 -6.87 -10.81 -14.16
N GLU A 54 -6.48 -11.79 -13.32
CA GLU A 54 -5.75 -11.46 -12.10
C GLU A 54 -4.43 -10.76 -12.37
N ALA A 55 -3.67 -11.26 -13.34
CA ALA A 55 -2.38 -10.65 -13.67
C ALA A 55 -2.56 -9.24 -14.23
N ALA A 56 -3.62 -9.05 -15.04
CA ALA A 56 -3.92 -7.72 -15.58
C ALA A 56 -4.30 -6.77 -14.45
N MET A 57 -5.07 -7.22 -13.48
CA MET A 57 -5.45 -6.35 -12.36
C MET A 57 -4.25 -5.98 -11.51
N ARG A 58 -3.31 -6.93 -11.29
CA ARG A 58 -2.08 -6.60 -10.56
C ARG A 58 -1.26 -5.56 -11.31
N ALA A 59 -1.20 -5.66 -12.64
CA ALA A 59 -0.49 -4.67 -13.44
C ALA A 59 -1.14 -3.31 -13.35
N ILE A 60 -2.47 -3.25 -13.34
CA ILE A 60 -3.20 -1.99 -13.19
C ILE A 60 -2.86 -1.34 -11.85
N LEU A 61 -2.86 -2.13 -10.77
CA LEU A 61 -2.51 -1.60 -9.45
C LEU A 61 -1.05 -1.14 -9.40
N ALA A 62 -0.15 -1.89 -10.03
CA ALA A 62 1.26 -1.50 -10.10
C ALA A 62 1.43 -0.19 -10.85
N ASP A 63 0.67 0.02 -11.93
CA ASP A 63 0.71 1.28 -12.66
C ASP A 63 0.26 2.45 -11.78
N MET A 64 -0.74 2.22 -10.95
CA MET A 64 -1.19 3.26 -10.02
C MET A 64 -0.06 3.67 -9.07
N VAL A 65 0.70 2.69 -8.58
CA VAL A 65 1.84 2.98 -7.72
C VAL A 65 2.88 3.81 -8.46
N GLN A 66 3.17 3.45 -9.71
CA GLN A 66 4.14 4.17 -10.50
C GLN A 66 3.70 5.60 -10.82
N GLY A 67 2.40 5.84 -10.85
CA GLY A 67 1.87 7.17 -11.12
C GLY A 67 1.82 8.11 -9.91
N LEU A 68 2.21 7.63 -8.73
CA LEU A 68 2.21 8.47 -7.54
C LEU A 68 3.23 9.59 -7.67
N ARG A 69 2.84 10.77 -7.23
CA ARG A 69 3.69 11.95 -7.34
C ARG A 69 4.26 12.31 -5.98
N SER A 70 5.54 12.63 -5.96
CA SER A 70 6.17 13.07 -4.72
C SER A 70 5.66 14.47 -4.35
N PRO A 71 5.34 14.70 -3.07
CA PRO A 71 5.02 16.04 -2.61
C PRO A 71 6.28 16.91 -2.48
N LYS A 72 7.45 16.31 -2.55
CA LYS A 72 8.70 17.05 -2.46
C LYS A 72 9.03 17.64 -3.82
N ARG A 73 9.49 18.88 -3.81
CA ARG A 73 9.91 19.55 -5.02
C ARG A 73 11.41 19.35 -5.20
N ALA A 74 11.77 19.00 -6.40
CA ALA A 74 13.18 18.89 -6.74
C ALA A 74 13.80 20.27 -6.95
#